data_5fb041b5fa7addc67ae1e2186a6004c2
#
_entry.id   5fb041b5fa7addc67ae1e2186a6004c2
#
_cell.length_a   1.000
_cell.length_b   1.000
_cell.length_c   1.000
_cell.angle_alpha   90.00
_cell.angle_beta   90.00
_cell.angle_gamma   90.00
#
_symmetry.space_group_name_H-M   'P 1'
#
loop_
_entity.id
_entity.type
_entity.pdbx_description
1 polymer ?
#
loop_
_entity_poly.entity_id
_entity_poly.type
_entity_poly.pdbx_seq_one_letter_code
_entity_poly.pdbx_strand_id
1 'polypeptide(L)'
;PSTTNVNLKGEADIKQYQLAANYNDGKLSGGVGYGWDAKTGGFQVNDYKSKVQGVVSYNLGFMRPYFAVGNEKYNATTATRDTVEFKILGATASLGTQGRLTFNVMERSIQTDKNGTLKKAQGEYSYFLSKRSTLYVFKDHDVSNTNKANSTANSYGFGVMHQF
;
A
#
# COMPACT_ATOMS: atom_id res chain seq x y z
N PRO A 1 17.22 -4.91 -33.22
CA PRO A 1 17.65 -4.18 -32.05
C PRO A 1 18.07 -5.18 -30.97
N SER A 2 19.39 -5.27 -30.76
CA SER A 2 20.02 -6.16 -29.80
C SER A 2 19.84 -5.53 -28.41
N THR A 3 19.03 -6.14 -27.55
CA THR A 3 19.04 -5.83 -26.11
C THR A 3 20.28 -6.49 -25.52
N THR A 4 21.30 -5.70 -25.31
CA THR A 4 22.48 -6.11 -24.53
C THR A 4 22.04 -6.19 -23.07
N ASN A 5 21.82 -7.39 -22.55
CA ASN A 5 21.74 -7.63 -21.12
C ASN A 5 23.13 -7.36 -20.54
N VAL A 6 23.30 -6.19 -19.94
CA VAL A 6 24.50 -5.91 -19.14
C VAL A 6 24.35 -6.66 -17.83
N ASN A 7 24.85 -7.88 -17.77
CA ASN A 7 25.09 -8.56 -16.49
C ASN A 7 26.18 -7.79 -15.76
N LEU A 8 25.81 -6.95 -14.83
CA LEU A 8 26.74 -6.36 -13.89
C LEU A 8 27.27 -7.51 -13.01
N LYS A 9 28.55 -7.81 -13.14
CA LYS A 9 29.25 -8.77 -12.29
C LYS A 9 29.01 -8.40 -10.81
N GLY A 10 28.22 -9.21 -10.11
CA GLY A 10 27.95 -9.02 -8.68
C GLY A 10 26.48 -8.94 -8.29
N GLU A 11 25.52 -8.94 -9.23
CA GLU A 11 24.10 -9.08 -8.88
C GLU A 11 23.83 -10.52 -8.45
N ALA A 12 23.39 -10.67 -7.21
CA ALA A 12 22.96 -11.96 -6.70
C ALA A 12 21.57 -12.28 -7.26
N ASP A 13 21.36 -13.52 -7.71
CA ASP A 13 20.04 -13.98 -8.15
C ASP A 13 19.06 -13.91 -6.99
N ILE A 14 17.97 -13.15 -7.18
CA ILE A 14 16.87 -13.05 -6.24
C ILE A 14 15.72 -13.91 -6.76
N LYS A 15 15.26 -14.84 -5.92
CA LYS A 15 14.04 -15.61 -6.16
C LYS A 15 12.97 -15.14 -5.20
N GLN A 16 11.81 -14.75 -5.73
CA GLN A 16 10.68 -14.29 -4.95
C GLN A 16 9.61 -15.39 -4.90
N TYR A 17 9.09 -15.65 -3.72
CA TYR A 17 8.03 -16.62 -3.48
C TYR A 17 6.86 -15.92 -2.80
N GLN A 18 5.64 -16.33 -3.14
CA GLN A 18 4.43 -15.78 -2.58
C GLN A 18 3.41 -16.87 -2.34
N LEU A 19 2.70 -16.76 -1.22
CA LEU A 19 1.53 -17.54 -0.89
C LEU A 19 0.40 -16.58 -0.51
N ALA A 20 -0.82 -16.86 -0.95
CA ALA A 20 -1.98 -16.08 -0.60
C ALA A 20 -3.20 -16.97 -0.42
N ALA A 21 -4.07 -16.58 0.52
CA ALA A 21 -5.38 -17.15 0.71
C ALA A 21 -6.42 -16.02 0.72
N ASN A 22 -7.55 -16.23 0.03
CA ASN A 22 -8.63 -15.28 -0.06
C ASN A 22 -9.96 -15.94 0.28
N TYR A 23 -10.83 -15.17 0.91
CA TYR A 23 -12.20 -15.53 1.23
C TYR A 23 -13.16 -14.47 0.73
N ASN A 24 -14.31 -14.88 0.18
CA ASN A 24 -15.37 -13.96 -0.22
C ASN A 24 -16.72 -14.72 -0.26
N ASP A 25 -17.70 -14.25 0.51
CA ASP A 25 -19.09 -14.77 0.51
C ASP A 25 -20.11 -13.73 0.02
N GLY A 26 -19.63 -12.63 -0.57
CA GLY A 26 -20.46 -11.51 -1.04
C GLY A 26 -20.66 -10.41 0.01
N LYS A 27 -20.70 -10.73 1.30
CA LYS A 27 -20.74 -9.76 2.41
C LYS A 27 -19.36 -9.55 3.03
N LEU A 28 -18.74 -10.63 3.49
CA LEU A 28 -17.38 -10.60 4.03
C LEU A 28 -16.40 -10.94 2.92
N SER A 29 -15.38 -10.14 2.78
CA SER A 29 -14.23 -10.42 1.91
C SER A 29 -12.96 -10.18 2.67
N GLY A 30 -11.99 -11.06 2.49
CA GLY A 30 -10.69 -10.91 3.13
C GLY A 30 -9.62 -11.74 2.45
N GLY A 31 -8.38 -11.42 2.79
CA GLY A 31 -7.24 -12.15 2.27
C GLY A 31 -6.03 -11.96 3.16
N VAL A 32 -5.16 -12.94 3.13
CA VAL A 32 -3.84 -12.90 3.75
C VAL A 32 -2.80 -13.34 2.73
N GLY A 33 -1.67 -12.64 2.72
CA GLY A 33 -0.55 -12.96 1.84
C GLY A 33 0.75 -12.96 2.62
N TYR A 34 1.62 -13.89 2.25
CA TYR A 34 2.99 -13.95 2.73
C TYR A 34 3.94 -14.08 1.53
N GLY A 35 4.93 -13.22 1.47
CA GLY A 35 5.96 -13.25 0.44
C GLY A 35 7.35 -13.23 1.07
N TRP A 36 8.31 -13.86 0.41
CA TRP A 36 9.70 -13.82 0.84
C TRP A 36 10.66 -13.92 -0.34
N ASP A 37 11.82 -13.36 -0.14
CA ASP A 37 12.92 -13.45 -1.08
C ASP A 37 13.93 -14.49 -0.62
N ALA A 38 14.47 -15.25 -1.58
CA ALA A 38 15.67 -16.08 -1.40
C ALA A 38 16.76 -15.53 -2.31
N LYS A 39 17.91 -15.22 -1.73
CA LYS A 39 19.03 -14.59 -2.42
C LYS A 39 20.29 -15.46 -2.32
N THR A 40 20.89 -15.77 -3.47
CA THR A 40 22.17 -16.46 -3.53
C THR A 40 23.29 -15.50 -3.11
N GLY A 41 24.15 -15.92 -2.18
CA GLY A 41 25.23 -15.07 -1.64
C GLY A 41 24.85 -14.19 -0.45
N GLY A 42 23.61 -14.39 0.09
CA GLY A 42 23.12 -13.69 1.27
C GLY A 42 22.53 -12.30 1.00
N PHE A 43 21.83 -11.78 2.00
CA PHE A 43 21.17 -10.48 1.93
C PHE A 43 22.17 -9.35 2.19
N GLN A 44 22.07 -8.31 1.40
CA GLN A 44 22.75 -7.05 1.64
C GLN A 44 21.91 -6.17 2.60
N VAL A 45 22.52 -5.09 3.06
CA VAL A 45 21.82 -4.08 3.88
C VAL A 45 20.67 -3.46 3.08
N ASN A 46 19.50 -3.32 3.70
CA ASN A 46 18.23 -2.87 3.11
C ASN A 46 17.60 -3.81 2.08
N ASP A 47 18.14 -5.00 1.87
CA ASP A 47 17.46 -5.99 1.06
C ASP A 47 16.12 -6.38 1.70
N TYR A 48 15.09 -6.52 0.91
CA TYR A 48 13.81 -7.07 1.32
C TYR A 48 13.97 -8.55 1.69
N LYS A 49 13.37 -8.98 2.77
CA LYS A 49 13.38 -10.37 3.23
C LYS A 49 12.02 -11.03 3.13
N SER A 50 11.02 -10.41 3.69
CA SER A 50 9.67 -10.96 3.72
C SER A 50 8.62 -9.90 3.97
N LYS A 51 7.38 -10.22 3.58
CA LYS A 51 6.21 -9.42 3.82
C LYS A 51 5.05 -10.33 4.22
N VAL A 52 4.33 -9.94 5.25
CA VAL A 52 3.01 -10.46 5.57
C VAL A 52 2.01 -9.33 5.49
N GLN A 53 0.86 -9.59 4.89
CA GLN A 53 -0.22 -8.61 4.82
C GLN A 53 -1.58 -9.30 4.90
N GLY A 54 -2.55 -8.60 5.46
CA GLY A 54 -3.93 -9.04 5.53
C GLY A 54 -4.88 -7.89 5.26
N VAL A 55 -6.01 -8.20 4.68
CA VAL A 55 -7.10 -7.26 4.44
C VAL A 55 -8.43 -7.93 4.75
N VAL A 56 -9.36 -7.16 5.29
CA VAL A 56 -10.74 -7.58 5.50
C VAL A 56 -11.66 -6.43 5.14
N SER A 57 -12.80 -6.73 4.52
CA SER A 57 -13.86 -5.76 4.24
C SER A 57 -15.23 -6.39 4.43
N TYR A 58 -16.22 -5.57 4.78
CA TYR A 58 -17.58 -6.02 4.97
C TYR A 58 -18.56 -5.15 4.18
N ASN A 59 -19.41 -5.78 3.38
CA ASN A 59 -20.40 -5.09 2.57
C ASN A 59 -21.70 -4.87 3.36
N LEU A 60 -21.97 -3.62 3.72
CA LEU A 60 -23.20 -3.18 4.39
C LEU A 60 -24.34 -2.81 3.41
N GLY A 61 -24.10 -2.96 2.10
CA GLY A 61 -25.02 -2.53 1.04
C GLY A 61 -24.69 -1.12 0.54
N PHE A 62 -24.84 -0.12 1.37
CA PHE A 62 -24.56 1.28 1.03
C PHE A 62 -23.10 1.69 1.22
N MET A 63 -22.37 0.95 2.04
CA MET A 63 -20.97 1.21 2.38
C MET A 63 -20.21 -0.10 2.56
N ARG A 64 -18.91 -0.07 2.26
CA ARG A 64 -17.97 -1.16 2.51
C ARG A 64 -16.78 -0.65 3.31
N PRO A 65 -16.78 -0.75 4.65
CA PRO A 65 -15.60 -0.55 5.45
C PRO A 65 -14.57 -1.64 5.16
N TYR A 66 -13.29 -1.28 5.30
CA TYR A 66 -12.17 -2.21 5.18
C TYR A 66 -11.06 -1.86 6.15
N PHE A 67 -10.30 -2.89 6.51
CA PHE A 67 -9.12 -2.78 7.33
C PHE A 67 -8.00 -3.61 6.70
N ALA A 68 -6.80 -3.04 6.62
CA ALA A 68 -5.63 -3.74 6.14
C ALA A 68 -4.44 -3.50 7.07
N VAL A 69 -3.64 -4.54 7.24
CA VAL A 69 -2.39 -4.49 8.00
C VAL A 69 -1.30 -5.23 7.25
N GLY A 70 -0.07 -4.83 7.48
CA GLY A 70 1.07 -5.57 6.96
C GLY A 70 2.36 -5.20 7.66
N ASN A 71 3.32 -6.10 7.49
CA ASN A 71 4.65 -5.98 8.03
C ASN A 71 5.64 -6.43 6.96
N GLU A 72 6.63 -5.58 6.68
CA GLU A 72 7.73 -5.85 5.77
C GLU A 72 9.02 -5.91 6.56
N LYS A 73 9.80 -6.98 6.38
CA LYS A 73 11.10 -7.16 7.01
C LYS A 73 12.23 -6.97 6.00
N TYR A 74 13.27 -6.30 6.44
CA TYR A 74 14.44 -6.01 5.65
C TYR A 74 15.70 -6.54 6.35
N ASN A 75 16.78 -6.71 5.60
CA ASN A 75 18.09 -7.00 6.16
C ASN A 75 18.70 -5.68 6.65
N ALA A 76 18.66 -5.45 7.95
CA ALA A 76 19.08 -4.20 8.56
C ALA A 76 20.45 -4.29 9.23
N THR A 77 21.09 -3.14 9.35
CA THR A 77 22.11 -2.85 10.36
C THR A 77 21.53 -1.83 11.33
N THR A 78 22.22 -1.51 12.41
CA THR A 78 21.81 -0.54 13.45
C THR A 78 21.39 0.84 12.91
N ALA A 79 21.80 1.20 11.69
CA ALA A 79 21.49 2.49 11.08
C ALA A 79 20.41 2.42 9.99
N THR A 80 19.87 1.24 9.69
CA THR A 80 18.99 1.04 8.54
C THR A 80 17.63 0.45 8.92
N ARG A 81 16.70 0.51 7.98
CA ARG A 81 15.35 0.01 8.14
C ARG A 81 15.34 -1.50 8.40
N ASP A 82 14.76 -1.91 9.51
CA ASP A 82 14.58 -3.32 9.87
C ASP A 82 13.16 -3.80 9.51
N THR A 83 12.17 -3.08 9.99
CA THR A 83 10.77 -3.45 9.84
C THR A 83 9.96 -2.24 9.43
N VAL A 84 9.03 -2.43 8.52
CA VAL A 84 8.03 -1.43 8.14
C VAL A 84 6.65 -2.04 8.39
N GLU A 85 5.89 -1.41 9.26
CA GLU A 85 4.51 -1.77 9.56
C GLU A 85 3.56 -0.77 8.94
N PHE A 86 2.42 -1.23 8.45
CA PHE A 86 1.34 -0.36 8.01
C PHE A 86 -0.02 -0.86 8.50
N LYS A 87 -0.90 0.09 8.76
CA LYS A 87 -2.30 -0.12 9.11
C LYS A 87 -3.14 0.84 8.30
N ILE A 88 -4.20 0.34 7.70
CA ILE A 88 -5.14 1.15 6.92
C ILE A 88 -6.55 0.84 7.41
N LEU A 89 -7.29 1.87 7.74
CA LEU A 89 -8.72 1.81 7.98
C LEU A 89 -9.42 2.71 6.96
N GLY A 90 -10.40 2.18 6.28
CA GLY A 90 -11.11 2.96 5.27
C GLY A 90 -12.52 2.46 5.01
N ALA A 91 -13.22 3.18 4.18
CA ALA A 91 -14.53 2.82 3.70
C ALA A 91 -14.76 3.36 2.29
N THR A 92 -15.55 2.62 1.52
CA THR A 92 -16.10 3.07 0.25
C THR A 92 -17.62 3.08 0.34
N ALA A 93 -18.25 4.18 0.01
CA ALA A 93 -19.70 4.34 0.03
C ALA A 93 -20.23 4.72 -1.37
N SER A 94 -21.35 4.12 -1.78
CA SER A 94 -22.06 4.50 -2.99
C SER A 94 -22.95 5.70 -2.72
N LEU A 95 -22.85 6.72 -3.55
CA LEU A 95 -23.68 7.92 -3.51
C LEU A 95 -24.60 7.94 -4.75
N GLY A 96 -25.74 7.32 -4.62
CA GLY A 96 -26.62 7.05 -5.76
C GLY A 96 -26.01 6.03 -6.73
N THR A 97 -26.41 6.10 -8.00
CA THR A 97 -25.97 5.16 -9.05
C THR A 97 -24.66 5.55 -9.71
N GLN A 98 -24.26 6.81 -9.59
CA GLN A 98 -23.12 7.37 -10.31
C GLN A 98 -22.01 7.92 -9.41
N GLY A 99 -22.26 8.04 -8.11
CA GLY A 99 -21.28 8.59 -7.16
C GLY A 99 -20.63 7.52 -6.29
N ARG A 100 -19.35 7.70 -5.98
CA ARG A 100 -18.63 6.91 -4.99
C ARG A 100 -17.73 7.79 -4.14
N LEU A 101 -17.84 7.66 -2.84
CA LEU A 101 -16.95 8.28 -1.88
C LEU A 101 -16.03 7.21 -1.30
N THR A 102 -14.72 7.47 -1.31
CA THR A 102 -13.73 6.63 -0.66
C THR A 102 -13.00 7.47 0.38
N PHE A 103 -12.84 6.93 1.56
CA PHE A 103 -12.07 7.54 2.64
C PHE A 103 -11.17 6.50 3.28
N ASN A 104 -9.95 6.88 3.60
CA ASN A 104 -9.05 6.05 4.39
C ASN A 104 -8.11 6.88 5.26
N VAL A 105 -7.69 6.26 6.36
CA VAL A 105 -6.58 6.70 7.19
C VAL A 105 -5.53 5.59 7.22
N MET A 106 -4.28 5.97 7.09
CA MET A 106 -3.15 5.06 7.08
C MET A 106 -2.12 5.52 8.11
N GLU A 107 -1.55 4.56 8.81
CA GLU A 107 -0.33 4.75 9.58
C GLU A 107 0.73 3.78 9.07
N ARG A 108 1.91 4.30 8.80
CA ARG A 108 3.08 3.52 8.43
C ARG A 108 4.22 3.86 9.38
N SER A 109 4.72 2.86 10.06
CA SER A 109 5.84 2.97 11.00
C SER A 109 7.07 2.29 10.43
N ILE A 110 8.22 2.92 10.57
CA ILE A 110 9.52 2.37 10.19
C ILE A 110 10.30 2.19 11.49
N GLN A 111 10.59 0.95 11.83
CA GLN A 111 11.39 0.60 13.00
C GLN A 111 12.86 0.59 12.60
N THR A 112 13.60 1.54 13.13
CA THR A 112 15.06 1.67 13.04
C THR A 112 15.53 2.46 14.26
N ASP A 113 16.83 2.68 14.42
CA ASP A 113 17.35 3.67 15.39
C ASP A 113 16.81 5.09 15.16
N LYS A 114 16.21 5.33 14.01
CA LYS A 114 15.55 6.57 13.62
C LYS A 114 14.08 6.29 13.31
N ASN A 115 13.33 5.85 14.31
CA ASN A 115 11.91 5.58 14.17
C ASN A 115 11.19 6.73 13.44
N GLY A 116 10.49 6.36 12.40
CA GLY A 116 9.69 7.29 11.61
C GLY A 116 8.25 6.81 11.50
N THR A 117 7.31 7.72 11.58
CA THR A 117 5.89 7.44 11.39
C THR A 117 5.34 8.37 10.32
N LEU A 118 4.64 7.81 9.35
CA LEU A 118 3.84 8.53 8.38
C LEU A 118 2.38 8.24 8.65
N LYS A 119 1.58 9.28 8.89
CA LYS A 119 0.12 9.20 8.96
C LYS A 119 -0.46 9.90 7.76
N LYS A 120 -1.40 9.26 7.10
CA LYS A 120 -2.08 9.80 5.92
C LYS A 120 -3.58 9.67 6.10
N ALA A 121 -4.30 10.74 5.79
CA ALA A 121 -5.74 10.73 5.62
C ALA A 121 -6.06 11.11 4.17
N GLN A 122 -6.88 10.31 3.50
CA GLN A 122 -7.24 10.50 2.12
C GLN A 122 -8.74 10.43 1.95
N GLY A 123 -9.30 11.36 1.16
CA GLY A 123 -10.67 11.35 0.71
C GLY A 123 -10.74 11.52 -0.80
N GLU A 124 -11.57 10.73 -1.45
CA GLU A 124 -11.83 10.82 -2.89
C GLU A 124 -13.32 10.74 -3.17
N TYR A 125 -13.79 11.60 -4.03
CA TYR A 125 -15.10 11.48 -4.66
C TYR A 125 -14.93 11.16 -6.14
N SER A 126 -15.56 10.07 -6.59
CA SER A 126 -15.60 9.65 -7.99
C SER A 126 -17.02 9.77 -8.53
N TYR A 127 -17.16 10.30 -9.74
CA TYR A 127 -18.42 10.37 -10.46
C TYR A 127 -18.33 9.62 -11.79
N PHE A 128 -19.16 8.59 -11.97
CA PHE A 128 -19.14 7.72 -13.14
C PHE A 128 -20.00 8.34 -14.24
N LEU A 129 -19.37 8.95 -15.24
CA LEU A 129 -20.03 9.47 -16.43
C LEU A 129 -20.55 8.34 -17.32
N SER A 130 -19.81 7.22 -17.36
CA SER A 130 -20.14 6.01 -18.08
C SER A 130 -19.42 4.81 -17.47
N LYS A 131 -19.61 3.60 -18.03
CA LYS A 131 -18.84 2.41 -17.65
C LYS A 131 -17.32 2.55 -17.89
N ARG A 132 -16.93 3.50 -18.75
CA ARG A 132 -15.54 3.71 -19.16
C ARG A 132 -14.95 5.06 -18.71
N SER A 133 -15.77 5.99 -18.23
CA SER A 133 -15.33 7.35 -17.92
C SER A 133 -15.73 7.73 -16.50
N THR A 134 -14.76 8.18 -15.73
CA THR A 134 -14.93 8.61 -14.35
C THR A 134 -14.26 9.96 -14.15
N LEU A 135 -14.99 10.91 -13.56
CA LEU A 135 -14.39 12.11 -12.98
C LEU A 135 -14.06 11.83 -11.52
N TYR A 136 -12.95 12.38 -11.03
CA TYR A 136 -12.61 12.26 -9.62
C TYR A 136 -12.00 13.54 -9.08
N VAL A 137 -12.20 13.76 -7.79
CA VAL A 137 -11.52 14.77 -6.99
C VAL A 137 -11.03 14.11 -5.71
N PHE A 138 -9.82 14.46 -5.27
CA PHE A 138 -9.26 13.91 -4.04
C PHE A 138 -8.58 14.98 -3.19
N LYS A 139 -8.47 14.68 -1.92
CA LYS A 139 -7.66 15.41 -0.94
C LYS A 139 -6.89 14.42 -0.09
N ASP A 140 -5.60 14.70 0.07
CA ASP A 140 -4.71 13.97 0.96
C ASP A 140 -4.17 14.92 2.04
N HIS A 141 -3.98 14.37 3.23
CA HIS A 141 -3.31 15.02 4.34
C HIS A 141 -2.28 14.07 4.93
N ASP A 142 -1.01 14.42 4.83
CA ASP A 142 0.12 13.62 5.27
C ASP A 142 0.81 14.30 6.46
N VAL A 143 1.07 13.54 7.51
CA VAL A 143 1.89 13.96 8.65
C VAL A 143 3.03 12.97 8.80
N SER A 144 4.24 13.43 8.58
CA SER A 144 5.46 12.65 8.78
C SER A 144 6.17 13.09 10.05
N ASN A 145 6.46 12.15 10.90
CA ASN A 145 7.29 12.34 12.08
C ASN A 145 8.54 11.49 11.92
N THR A 146 9.66 12.14 11.76
CA THR A 146 10.98 11.50 11.81
C THR A 146 11.76 12.10 12.99
N ASN A 147 12.69 11.39 13.59
CA ASN A 147 13.46 11.83 14.76
C ASN A 147 14.11 13.22 14.62
N LYS A 148 14.01 13.88 13.48
CA LYS A 148 14.63 15.19 13.22
C LYS A 148 13.64 16.30 12.87
N ALA A 149 12.45 15.98 12.38
CA ALA A 149 11.47 16.99 12.00
C ALA A 149 10.07 16.40 11.83
N ASN A 150 9.07 17.15 12.25
CA ASN A 150 7.68 16.93 11.86
C ASN A 150 7.42 17.72 10.58
N SER A 151 6.86 17.07 9.58
CA SER A 151 6.41 17.73 8.36
C SER A 151 4.96 17.38 8.08
N THR A 152 4.24 18.35 7.55
CA THR A 152 2.85 18.19 7.12
C THR A 152 2.73 18.59 5.66
N ALA A 153 2.07 17.76 4.86
CA ALA A 153 1.78 18.06 3.48
C ALA A 153 0.29 17.89 3.20
N ASN A 154 -0.27 18.76 2.38
CA ASN A 154 -1.62 18.66 1.86
C ASN A 154 -1.54 18.58 0.34
N SER A 155 -2.25 17.62 -0.24
CA SER A 155 -2.39 17.47 -1.68
C SER A 155 -3.87 17.43 -2.03
N TYR A 156 -4.22 18.00 -3.14
CA TYR A 156 -5.56 17.90 -3.73
C TYR A 156 -5.44 17.88 -5.24
N GLY A 157 -6.37 17.24 -5.87
CA GLY A 157 -6.38 17.15 -7.32
C GLY A 157 -7.72 16.69 -7.84
N PHE A 158 -7.85 16.82 -9.15
CA PHE A 158 -8.99 16.29 -9.90
C PHE A 158 -8.50 15.71 -11.22
N GLY A 159 -9.30 14.83 -11.79
CA GLY A 159 -8.93 14.23 -13.08
C GLY A 159 -10.07 13.47 -13.71
N VAL A 160 -9.77 12.97 -14.90
CA VAL A 160 -10.63 12.12 -15.70
C VAL A 160 -9.89 10.81 -15.94
N MET A 161 -10.51 9.70 -15.66
CA MET A 161 -10.05 8.37 -16.05
C MET A 161 -10.94 7.86 -17.17
N HIS A 162 -10.34 7.44 -18.28
CA HIS A 162 -11.03 6.82 -19.41
C HIS A 162 -10.36 5.51 -19.80
N GLN A 163 -11.17 4.47 -20.00
CA GLN A 163 -10.73 3.16 -20.45
C GLN A 163 -11.13 2.98 -21.92
N PHE A 164 -10.16 2.67 -22.76
CA PHE A 164 -10.36 2.41 -24.18
C PHE A 164 -10.78 0.97 -24.48
#